data_7327eecdd8158491a9da0dd59aef2033
#
_entry.id   7327eecdd8158491a9da0dd59aef2033
#
_cell.length_a   1.000
_cell.length_b   1.000
_cell.length_c   1.000
_cell.angle_alpha   90.00
_cell.angle_beta   90.00
_cell.angle_gamma   90.00
#
_symmetry.space_group_name_H-M   'P 1'
#
loop_
_entity.id
_entity.type
_entity.pdbx_description
1 polymer ?
#
loop_
_entity_poly.entity_id
_entity_poly.type
_entity_poly.pdbx_seq_one_letter_code
_entity_poly.pdbx_strand_id
1 'polypeptide(L)'
;MDIKEFVNKEARENLAREFTKEGLFELKEETIRGNKYSVFANLPQTLRDYFQFPLIHGEWDFLAYEDETYTYQEVLNTSAGLAHVLVNDFDIQKGDKVAFSMRNYPEWIYTYMAVTSIGAVAVPLNSWWQGEELEYGVTHSESKVFIGDDERLQRMQGHIENIPRISIRCDASKYTNTVAFEDVVSPAEAFPEAVIDPEDDASIMYTSGSTGYPKGVVSTHRGVVSAPETWALMGQLAASIEVDGV
;
A
#
# COMPACT_ATOMS: atom_id res chain seq x y z
N MET A 1 20.79 -24.73 13.20
CA MET A 1 19.78 -25.85 13.38
C MET A 1 19.78 -26.68 12.13
N ASP A 2 19.89 -28.03 12.25
CA ASP A 2 19.80 -28.95 11.10
C ASP A 2 18.41 -28.88 10.46
N ILE A 3 18.32 -29.03 9.13
CA ILE A 3 17.06 -29.03 8.37
C ILE A 3 16.07 -30.08 8.89
N LYS A 4 16.56 -31.21 9.41
CA LYS A 4 15.74 -32.27 10.03
C LYS A 4 15.09 -31.81 11.35
N GLU A 5 15.76 -30.94 12.11
CA GLU A 5 15.21 -30.33 13.32
C GLU A 5 14.19 -29.25 12.95
N PHE A 6 14.44 -28.46 11.90
CA PHE A 6 13.51 -27.44 11.44
C PHE A 6 12.17 -28.02 10.93
N VAL A 7 12.17 -29.22 10.41
CA VAL A 7 10.93 -29.92 10.02
C VAL A 7 10.12 -30.34 11.26
N ASN A 8 10.76 -30.46 12.43
CA ASN A 8 10.07 -30.73 13.68
C ASN A 8 9.32 -29.48 14.14
N LYS A 9 7.99 -29.59 14.32
CA LYS A 9 7.12 -28.49 14.75
C LYS A 9 7.59 -27.84 16.06
N GLU A 10 7.97 -28.65 17.04
CA GLU A 10 8.42 -28.17 18.37
C GLU A 10 9.72 -27.37 18.27
N ALA A 11 10.69 -27.81 17.46
CA ALA A 11 11.94 -27.08 17.24
C ALA A 11 11.70 -25.73 16.56
N ARG A 12 10.80 -25.66 15.57
CA ARG A 12 10.42 -24.39 14.93
C ARG A 12 9.74 -23.44 15.89
N GLU A 13 8.83 -23.93 16.72
CA GLU A 13 8.13 -23.13 17.73
C GLU A 13 9.10 -22.58 18.77
N ASN A 14 10.09 -23.37 19.20
CA ASN A 14 11.12 -22.93 20.14
C ASN A 14 12.00 -21.83 19.53
N LEU A 15 12.48 -22.04 18.30
CA LEU A 15 13.27 -21.05 17.57
C LEU A 15 12.48 -19.75 17.36
N ALA A 16 11.22 -19.85 16.95
CA ALA A 16 10.36 -18.68 16.80
C ALA A 16 10.18 -17.92 18.12
N ARG A 17 10.01 -18.62 19.23
CA ARG A 17 9.96 -18.01 20.57
C ARG A 17 11.24 -17.27 20.96
N GLU A 18 12.41 -17.80 20.60
CA GLU A 18 13.68 -17.11 20.84
C GLU A 18 13.76 -15.79 20.06
N PHE A 19 13.46 -15.81 18.75
CA PHE A 19 13.48 -14.61 17.90
C PHE A 19 12.43 -13.57 18.28
N THR A 20 11.33 -13.99 18.90
CA THR A 20 10.22 -13.09 19.26
C THR A 20 10.23 -12.67 20.73
N LYS A 21 11.24 -13.09 21.51
CA LYS A 21 11.36 -12.75 22.92
C LYS A 21 11.95 -11.34 23.14
N GLU A 22 12.88 -10.94 22.28
CA GLU A 22 13.57 -9.66 22.34
C GLU A 22 14.14 -9.28 20.96
N GLY A 23 14.54 -8.03 20.79
CA GLY A 23 15.16 -7.53 19.56
C GLY A 23 14.14 -7.07 18.53
N LEU A 24 14.53 -7.12 17.26
CA LEU A 24 13.73 -6.54 16.14
C LEU A 24 12.32 -7.15 16.06
N PHE A 25 12.22 -8.47 16.22
CA PHE A 25 10.96 -9.21 16.08
C PHE A 25 10.28 -9.48 17.45
N GLU A 26 10.63 -8.74 18.50
CA GLU A 26 9.98 -8.86 19.79
C GLU A 26 8.46 -8.72 19.66
N LEU A 27 7.73 -9.65 20.31
CA LEU A 27 6.28 -9.61 20.39
C LEU A 27 5.82 -9.08 21.74
N LYS A 28 4.85 -8.18 21.71
CA LYS A 28 4.11 -7.72 22.89
C LYS A 28 2.62 -8.04 22.76
N GLU A 29 1.93 -8.19 23.88
CA GLU A 29 0.47 -8.33 23.90
C GLU A 29 -0.17 -6.94 23.86
N GLU A 30 -1.07 -6.71 22.92
CA GLU A 30 -1.92 -5.51 22.85
C GLU A 30 -3.39 -5.90 22.79
N THR A 31 -4.24 -5.04 23.37
CA THR A 31 -5.69 -5.19 23.27
C THR A 31 -6.22 -4.30 22.15
N ILE A 32 -6.67 -4.90 21.05
CA ILE A 32 -7.16 -4.23 19.88
C ILE A 32 -8.65 -4.56 19.70
N ARG A 33 -9.51 -3.55 19.71
CA ARG A 33 -10.98 -3.71 19.58
C ARG A 33 -11.54 -4.77 20.56
N GLY A 34 -10.98 -4.79 21.77
CA GLY A 34 -11.43 -5.71 22.86
C GLY A 34 -10.84 -7.12 22.82
N ASN A 35 -10.01 -7.45 21.84
CA ASN A 35 -9.33 -8.73 21.73
C ASN A 35 -7.82 -8.58 21.96
N LYS A 36 -7.20 -9.62 22.51
CA LYS A 36 -5.75 -9.67 22.71
C LYS A 36 -5.05 -10.23 21.49
N TYR A 37 -4.02 -9.52 21.06
CA TYR A 37 -3.16 -9.91 19.94
C TYR A 37 -1.70 -9.82 20.32
N SER A 38 -0.88 -10.70 19.75
CA SER A 38 0.56 -10.56 19.75
C SER A 38 0.96 -9.71 18.56
N VAL A 39 1.61 -8.57 18.80
CA VAL A 39 2.06 -7.62 17.78
C VAL A 39 3.56 -7.38 17.90
N PHE A 40 4.22 -7.06 16.80
CA PHE A 40 5.63 -6.70 16.83
C PHE A 40 5.81 -5.37 17.59
N ALA A 41 6.74 -5.38 18.57
CA ALA A 41 6.98 -4.23 19.42
C ALA A 41 7.88 -3.17 18.77
N ASN A 42 8.86 -3.60 17.97
CA ASN A 42 9.97 -2.79 17.50
C ASN A 42 9.99 -2.58 15.97
N LEU A 43 8.99 -3.10 15.24
CA LEU A 43 8.83 -2.89 13.81
C LEU A 43 7.88 -1.72 13.52
N PRO A 44 7.90 -1.17 12.30
CA PRO A 44 6.99 -0.11 11.88
C PRO A 44 5.53 -0.48 12.13
N GLN A 45 4.76 0.44 12.69
CA GLN A 45 3.35 0.17 13.02
C GLN A 45 2.38 0.68 11.97
N THR A 46 2.82 1.60 11.11
CA THR A 46 2.03 2.16 10.00
C THR A 46 2.72 1.93 8.67
N LEU A 47 1.97 2.00 7.56
CA LEU A 47 2.54 1.93 6.22
C LEU A 47 3.51 3.08 5.95
N ARG A 48 3.23 4.29 6.46
CA ARG A 48 4.15 5.42 6.35
C ARG A 48 5.50 5.12 6.98
N ASP A 49 5.52 4.59 8.20
CA ASP A 49 6.76 4.21 8.88
C ASP A 49 7.46 3.06 8.16
N TYR A 50 6.68 2.08 7.67
CA TYR A 50 7.19 0.94 6.93
C TYR A 50 7.90 1.37 5.63
N PHE A 51 7.35 2.31 4.89
CA PHE A 51 7.97 2.82 3.66
C PHE A 51 9.26 3.62 3.93
N GLN A 52 9.39 4.24 5.09
CA GLN A 52 10.59 4.99 5.46
C GLN A 52 11.67 4.12 6.10
N PHE A 53 11.32 2.95 6.62
CA PHE A 53 12.25 2.05 7.30
C PHE A 53 13.46 1.64 6.44
N PRO A 54 13.35 1.33 5.14
CA PRO A 54 14.48 0.97 4.30
C PRO A 54 15.26 2.16 3.72
N LEU A 55 15.03 3.39 4.14
CA LEU A 55 15.74 4.59 3.61
C LEU A 55 17.27 4.54 3.74
N ILE A 56 17.83 3.68 4.61
CA ILE A 56 19.26 3.40 4.65
C ILE A 56 19.80 2.84 3.31
N HIS A 57 18.90 2.35 2.44
CA HIS A 57 19.18 1.82 1.10
C HIS A 57 18.58 2.71 0.01
N GLY A 58 18.40 4.01 0.28
CA GLY A 58 17.73 4.96 -0.62
C GLY A 58 18.22 4.98 -2.06
N GLU A 59 19.53 4.77 -2.24
CA GLU A 59 20.18 4.74 -3.56
C GLU A 59 20.06 3.41 -4.32
N TRP A 60 19.45 2.39 -3.73
CA TRP A 60 19.28 1.10 -4.40
C TRP A 60 18.11 1.15 -5.39
N ASP A 61 18.25 0.45 -6.50
CA ASP A 61 17.17 0.25 -7.45
C ASP A 61 16.00 -0.48 -6.78
N PHE A 62 14.83 0.11 -6.87
CA PHE A 62 13.63 -0.39 -6.22
C PHE A 62 12.54 -0.78 -7.21
N LEU A 63 12.27 0.06 -8.22
CA LEU A 63 11.32 -0.23 -9.27
C LEU A 63 12.01 -0.26 -10.62
N ALA A 64 11.68 -1.28 -11.42
CA ALA A 64 12.06 -1.37 -12.82
C ALA A 64 10.79 -1.60 -13.65
N TYR A 65 10.58 -0.76 -14.65
CA TYR A 65 9.46 -0.85 -15.58
C TYR A 65 9.93 -0.51 -16.99
N GLU A 66 9.89 -1.48 -17.91
CA GLU A 66 10.44 -1.32 -19.27
C GLU A 66 11.88 -0.79 -19.24
N ASP A 67 12.13 0.39 -19.79
CA ASP A 67 13.45 1.05 -19.80
C ASP A 67 13.66 2.02 -18.62
N GLU A 68 12.67 2.11 -17.71
CA GLU A 68 12.70 2.99 -16.55
C GLU A 68 13.18 2.24 -15.31
N THR A 69 14.08 2.83 -14.55
CA THR A 69 14.53 2.31 -13.25
C THR A 69 14.51 3.45 -12.24
N TYR A 70 13.99 3.17 -11.05
CA TYR A 70 13.83 4.16 -9.98
C TYR A 70 14.44 3.64 -8.69
N THR A 71 15.24 4.48 -8.05
CA THR A 71 15.77 4.21 -6.72
C THR A 71 14.67 4.29 -5.67
N TYR A 72 14.93 3.72 -4.51
CA TYR A 72 13.99 3.78 -3.39
C TYR A 72 13.66 5.22 -2.98
N GLN A 73 14.69 6.10 -2.97
CA GLN A 73 14.52 7.52 -2.64
C GLN A 73 13.67 8.25 -3.67
N GLU A 74 13.88 8.01 -4.96
CA GLU A 74 13.06 8.62 -6.02
C GLU A 74 11.59 8.22 -5.92
N VAL A 75 11.32 6.94 -5.62
CA VAL A 75 9.95 6.44 -5.40
C VAL A 75 9.30 7.13 -4.21
N LEU A 76 10.01 7.27 -3.09
CA LEU A 76 9.49 7.99 -1.92
C LEU A 76 9.24 9.46 -2.20
N ASN A 77 10.18 10.14 -2.87
CA ASN A 77 10.04 11.56 -3.17
C ASN A 77 8.88 11.83 -4.13
N THR A 78 8.68 10.98 -5.13
CA THR A 78 7.55 11.10 -6.06
C THR A 78 6.22 10.82 -5.35
N SER A 79 6.20 9.81 -4.48
CA SER A 79 5.02 9.51 -3.66
C SER A 79 4.69 10.65 -2.70
N ALA A 80 5.70 11.29 -2.10
CA ALA A 80 5.51 12.47 -1.24
C ALA A 80 4.97 13.65 -2.05
N GLY A 81 5.45 13.87 -3.27
CA GLY A 81 4.92 14.88 -4.18
C GLY A 81 3.44 14.68 -4.49
N LEU A 82 3.04 13.46 -4.85
CA LEU A 82 1.62 13.12 -5.05
C LEU A 82 0.79 13.31 -3.76
N ALA A 83 1.35 12.97 -2.60
CA ALA A 83 0.67 13.18 -1.33
C ALA A 83 0.37 14.66 -1.06
N HIS A 84 1.31 15.56 -1.39
CA HIS A 84 1.08 17.01 -1.31
C HIS A 84 -0.02 17.47 -2.27
N VAL A 85 -0.07 16.97 -3.50
CA VAL A 85 -1.14 17.26 -4.46
C VAL A 85 -2.49 16.80 -3.91
N LEU A 86 -2.59 15.59 -3.39
CA LEU A 86 -3.83 15.07 -2.82
C LEU A 86 -4.35 15.92 -1.67
N VAL A 87 -3.47 16.39 -0.78
CA VAL A 87 -3.85 17.23 0.37
C VAL A 87 -4.19 18.65 -0.07
N ASN A 88 -3.35 19.29 -0.89
CA ASN A 88 -3.45 20.73 -1.15
C ASN A 88 -4.44 21.06 -2.27
N ASP A 89 -4.50 20.23 -3.32
CA ASP A 89 -5.29 20.54 -4.52
C ASP A 89 -6.62 19.78 -4.55
N PHE A 90 -6.68 18.60 -3.90
CA PHE A 90 -7.88 17.77 -3.84
C PHE A 90 -8.54 17.71 -2.46
N ASP A 91 -8.01 18.43 -1.46
CA ASP A 91 -8.53 18.48 -0.07
C ASP A 91 -8.75 17.08 0.54
N ILE A 92 -7.84 16.14 0.25
CA ILE A 92 -7.89 14.80 0.84
C ILE A 92 -7.42 14.87 2.30
N GLN A 93 -8.29 14.40 3.17
CA GLN A 93 -8.07 14.34 4.61
C GLN A 93 -7.88 12.88 5.07
N LYS A 94 -7.37 12.71 6.29
CA LYS A 94 -7.31 11.41 6.96
C LYS A 94 -8.68 10.71 6.93
N GLY A 95 -8.69 9.43 6.51
CA GLY A 95 -9.89 8.61 6.38
C GLY A 95 -10.66 8.77 5.08
N ASP A 96 -10.33 9.77 4.24
CA ASP A 96 -10.89 9.89 2.89
C ASP A 96 -10.38 8.76 1.99
N LYS A 97 -11.18 8.38 1.01
CA LYS A 97 -10.86 7.29 0.10
C LYS A 97 -10.41 7.85 -1.24
N VAL A 98 -9.34 7.27 -1.77
CA VAL A 98 -8.80 7.57 -3.10
C VAL A 98 -8.82 6.30 -3.92
N ALA A 99 -9.68 6.24 -4.94
CA ALA A 99 -9.75 5.11 -5.84
C ALA A 99 -8.71 5.25 -6.96
N PHE A 100 -8.13 4.14 -7.36
CA PHE A 100 -7.25 4.12 -8.51
C PHE A 100 -7.32 2.79 -9.26
N SER A 101 -7.16 2.87 -10.58
CA SER A 101 -7.13 1.71 -11.45
C SER A 101 -6.25 2.00 -12.67
N MET A 102 -5.22 1.19 -12.88
CA MET A 102 -4.26 1.32 -13.96
C MET A 102 -3.54 -0.01 -14.19
N ARG A 103 -2.70 -0.08 -15.21
CA ARG A 103 -1.74 -1.18 -15.36
C ARG A 103 -0.72 -1.18 -14.23
N ASN A 104 0.17 -2.18 -14.20
CA ASN A 104 1.25 -2.26 -13.21
C ASN A 104 2.36 -1.24 -13.54
N TYR A 105 2.00 0.03 -13.52
CA TYR A 105 2.93 1.15 -13.68
C TYR A 105 3.61 1.50 -12.34
N PRO A 106 4.78 2.14 -12.34
CA PRO A 106 5.38 2.72 -11.14
C PRO A 106 4.41 3.62 -10.36
N GLU A 107 3.55 4.35 -11.06
CA GLU A 107 2.56 5.26 -10.51
C GLU A 107 1.51 4.56 -9.64
N TRP A 108 1.31 3.24 -9.83
CA TRP A 108 0.47 2.45 -8.91
C TRP A 108 1.09 2.42 -7.50
N ILE A 109 2.40 2.21 -7.43
CA ILE A 109 3.15 2.19 -6.16
C ILE A 109 3.17 3.59 -5.54
N TYR A 110 3.48 4.63 -6.35
CA TYR A 110 3.46 6.02 -5.88
C TYR A 110 2.10 6.38 -5.28
N THR A 111 1.00 5.99 -5.95
CA THR A 111 -0.36 6.26 -5.49
C THR A 111 -0.65 5.57 -4.16
N TYR A 112 -0.33 4.28 -4.04
CA TYR A 112 -0.57 3.54 -2.80
C TYR A 112 0.21 4.13 -1.62
N MET A 113 1.49 4.44 -1.85
CA MET A 113 2.35 5.05 -0.82
C MET A 113 1.89 6.46 -0.45
N ALA A 114 1.53 7.31 -1.43
CA ALA A 114 1.05 8.66 -1.20
C ALA A 114 -0.23 8.68 -0.35
N VAL A 115 -1.24 7.92 -0.77
CA VAL A 115 -2.55 7.86 -0.11
C VAL A 115 -2.44 7.37 1.33
N THR A 116 -1.74 6.26 1.54
CA THR A 116 -1.64 5.67 2.88
C THR A 116 -0.72 6.48 3.81
N SER A 117 0.25 7.22 3.26
CA SER A 117 1.16 8.05 4.06
C SER A 117 0.54 9.35 4.60
N ILE A 118 -0.63 9.74 4.12
CA ILE A 118 -1.41 10.87 4.67
C ILE A 118 -2.58 10.40 5.54
N GLY A 119 -2.69 9.09 5.81
CA GLY A 119 -3.79 8.50 6.57
C GLY A 119 -5.10 8.42 5.79
N ALA A 120 -5.08 8.63 4.48
CA ALA A 120 -6.20 8.34 3.60
C ALA A 120 -6.24 6.85 3.25
N VAL A 121 -7.37 6.39 2.74
CA VAL A 121 -7.62 4.98 2.45
C VAL A 121 -7.43 4.70 0.97
N ALA A 122 -6.47 3.86 0.63
CA ALA A 122 -6.21 3.42 -0.73
C ALA A 122 -7.28 2.43 -1.22
N VAL A 123 -7.87 2.69 -2.38
CA VAL A 123 -8.91 1.85 -2.98
C VAL A 123 -8.45 1.39 -4.38
N PRO A 124 -7.53 0.40 -4.46
CA PRO A 124 -7.14 -0.16 -5.74
C PRO A 124 -8.29 -0.98 -6.34
N LEU A 125 -8.76 -0.56 -7.50
CA LEU A 125 -9.80 -1.23 -8.26
C LEU A 125 -9.17 -2.13 -9.31
N ASN A 126 -9.85 -3.25 -9.59
CA ASN A 126 -9.37 -4.21 -10.58
C ASN A 126 -9.27 -3.54 -11.97
N SER A 127 -8.08 -3.62 -12.57
CA SER A 127 -7.78 -2.99 -13.87
C SER A 127 -8.55 -3.59 -15.06
N TRP A 128 -9.21 -4.73 -14.88
CA TRP A 128 -10.08 -5.34 -15.90
C TRP A 128 -11.53 -4.92 -15.82
N TRP A 129 -11.93 -4.22 -14.75
CA TRP A 129 -13.29 -3.75 -14.58
C TRP A 129 -13.73 -2.80 -15.69
N GLN A 130 -15.00 -2.94 -16.08
CA GLN A 130 -15.65 -2.05 -17.04
C GLN A 130 -16.25 -0.83 -16.33
N GLY A 131 -16.82 0.11 -17.08
CA GLY A 131 -17.32 1.37 -16.57
C GLY A 131 -18.29 1.24 -15.38
N GLU A 132 -19.29 0.36 -15.48
CA GLU A 132 -20.25 0.11 -14.40
C GLU A 132 -19.60 -0.46 -13.14
N GLU A 133 -18.59 -1.33 -13.29
CA GLU A 133 -17.87 -1.91 -12.15
C GLU A 133 -16.94 -0.88 -11.49
N LEU A 134 -16.26 -0.04 -12.29
CA LEU A 134 -15.44 1.06 -11.78
C LEU A 134 -16.32 2.09 -11.05
N GLU A 135 -17.47 2.47 -11.64
CA GLU A 135 -18.47 3.33 -11.01
C GLU A 135 -18.93 2.76 -9.67
N TYR A 136 -19.27 1.46 -9.64
CA TYR A 136 -19.61 0.79 -8.39
C TYR A 136 -18.50 0.89 -7.36
N GLY A 137 -17.26 0.58 -7.73
CA GLY A 137 -16.11 0.61 -6.82
C GLY A 137 -15.87 1.99 -6.22
N VAL A 138 -15.91 3.03 -7.04
CA VAL A 138 -15.75 4.42 -6.63
C VAL A 138 -16.89 4.88 -5.72
N THR A 139 -18.13 4.61 -6.11
CA THR A 139 -19.33 5.04 -5.38
C THR A 139 -19.47 4.28 -4.05
N HIS A 140 -19.31 2.96 -4.09
CA HIS A 140 -19.44 2.11 -2.91
C HIS A 140 -18.36 2.37 -1.85
N SER A 141 -17.15 2.72 -2.28
CA SER A 141 -16.07 3.13 -1.38
C SER A 141 -16.19 4.58 -0.92
N GLU A 142 -17.09 5.38 -1.51
CA GLU A 142 -17.20 6.83 -1.29
C GLU A 142 -15.87 7.57 -1.59
N SER A 143 -15.18 7.15 -2.65
CA SER A 143 -13.90 7.76 -3.03
C SER A 143 -14.09 9.19 -3.52
N LYS A 144 -13.20 10.09 -3.08
CA LYS A 144 -13.23 11.52 -3.44
C LYS A 144 -12.45 11.85 -4.72
N VAL A 145 -11.48 11.01 -5.08
CA VAL A 145 -10.60 11.17 -6.25
C VAL A 145 -10.47 9.82 -6.94
N PHE A 146 -10.37 9.85 -8.27
CA PHE A 146 -10.03 8.68 -9.08
C PHE A 146 -8.72 8.92 -9.84
N ILE A 147 -7.76 7.99 -9.74
CA ILE A 147 -6.49 8.05 -10.47
C ILE A 147 -6.45 6.88 -11.46
N GLY A 148 -6.23 7.17 -12.73
CA GLY A 148 -6.29 6.11 -13.75
C GLY A 148 -5.53 6.41 -15.02
N ASP A 149 -5.19 5.35 -15.76
CA ASP A 149 -4.61 5.44 -17.10
C ASP A 149 -5.68 5.65 -18.18
N ASP A 150 -5.23 5.88 -19.41
CA ASP A 150 -6.09 6.19 -20.58
C ASP A 150 -7.26 5.19 -20.74
N GLU A 151 -6.95 3.88 -20.65
CA GLU A 151 -7.97 2.84 -20.84
C GLU A 151 -9.03 2.84 -19.73
N ARG A 152 -8.65 3.10 -18.48
CA ARG A 152 -9.58 3.14 -17.33
C ARG A 152 -10.38 4.43 -17.32
N LEU A 153 -9.74 5.55 -17.64
CA LEU A 153 -10.44 6.83 -17.82
C LEU A 153 -11.43 6.78 -18.96
N GLN A 154 -11.09 6.12 -20.07
CA GLN A 154 -12.01 5.92 -21.19
C GLN A 154 -13.23 5.10 -20.78
N ARG A 155 -13.04 4.01 -20.02
CA ARG A 155 -14.14 3.19 -19.50
C ARG A 155 -15.05 3.95 -18.52
N MET A 156 -14.49 4.95 -17.81
CA MET A 156 -15.23 5.80 -16.88
C MET A 156 -16.04 6.92 -17.58
N GLN A 157 -15.86 7.15 -18.87
CA GLN A 157 -16.65 8.17 -19.59
C GLN A 157 -18.14 7.81 -19.61
N GLY A 158 -18.98 8.78 -19.25
CA GLY A 158 -20.43 8.60 -19.15
C GLY A 158 -20.90 7.93 -17.84
N HIS A 159 -19.97 7.62 -16.92
CA HIS A 159 -20.28 7.09 -15.61
C HIS A 159 -20.17 8.19 -14.54
N ILE A 160 -19.16 8.19 -13.67
CA ILE A 160 -19.03 9.21 -12.60
C ILE A 160 -18.32 10.45 -13.15
N GLU A 161 -19.05 11.45 -13.62
CA GLU A 161 -18.43 12.66 -14.19
C GLU A 161 -17.99 13.70 -13.15
N ASN A 162 -18.57 13.68 -11.96
CA ASN A 162 -18.36 14.71 -10.94
C ASN A 162 -17.14 14.49 -10.03
N ILE A 163 -16.51 13.31 -10.10
CA ILE A 163 -15.30 13.04 -9.30
C ILE A 163 -14.07 13.67 -9.98
N PRO A 164 -13.21 14.39 -9.23
CA PRO A 164 -11.91 14.83 -9.72
C PRO A 164 -11.02 13.63 -10.09
N ARG A 165 -10.20 13.80 -11.14
CA ARG A 165 -9.38 12.73 -11.68
C ARG A 165 -7.94 13.17 -11.87
N ILE A 166 -7.02 12.21 -11.73
CA ILE A 166 -5.63 12.34 -12.14
C ILE A 166 -5.37 11.29 -13.20
N SER A 167 -4.92 11.72 -14.38
CA SER A 167 -4.54 10.83 -15.47
C SER A 167 -3.09 10.38 -15.35
N ILE A 168 -2.83 9.11 -15.66
CA ILE A 168 -1.51 8.52 -15.66
C ILE A 168 -1.10 8.19 -17.09
N ARG A 169 0.05 8.71 -17.54
CA ARG A 169 0.67 8.42 -18.85
C ARG A 169 -0.26 8.66 -20.03
N CYS A 170 -1.15 9.65 -19.95
CA CYS A 170 -2.04 10.00 -21.04
C CYS A 170 -2.48 11.47 -21.00
N ASP A 171 -3.00 11.93 -22.13
CA ASP A 171 -3.48 13.29 -22.31
C ASP A 171 -4.77 13.54 -21.50
N ALA A 172 -4.64 14.29 -20.40
CA ALA A 172 -5.75 14.65 -19.52
C ALA A 172 -6.85 15.46 -20.21
N SER A 173 -6.52 16.21 -21.28
CA SER A 173 -7.50 17.07 -21.98
C SER A 173 -8.63 16.29 -22.67
N LYS A 174 -8.46 14.98 -22.83
CA LYS A 174 -9.51 14.09 -23.36
C LYS A 174 -10.64 13.82 -22.38
N TYR A 175 -10.44 14.12 -21.10
CA TYR A 175 -11.33 13.72 -20.01
C TYR A 175 -11.78 14.93 -19.20
N THR A 176 -13.06 14.95 -18.83
CA THR A 176 -13.59 16.00 -17.97
C THR A 176 -13.04 15.89 -16.54
N ASN A 177 -12.86 17.05 -15.87
CA ASN A 177 -12.43 17.13 -14.48
C ASN A 177 -11.14 16.35 -14.18
N THR A 178 -10.17 16.39 -15.11
CA THR A 178 -8.95 15.58 -15.07
C THR A 178 -7.71 16.48 -15.22
N VAL A 179 -6.71 16.24 -14.39
CA VAL A 179 -5.36 16.82 -14.49
C VAL A 179 -4.36 15.70 -14.81
N ALA A 180 -3.27 16.01 -15.50
CA ALA A 180 -2.23 15.02 -15.75
C ALA A 180 -1.30 14.90 -14.51
N PHE A 181 -0.92 13.67 -14.17
CA PHE A 181 0.03 13.39 -13.10
C PHE A 181 1.33 14.17 -13.32
N GLU A 182 1.84 14.16 -14.53
CA GLU A 182 3.10 14.80 -14.94
C GLU A 182 3.08 16.33 -14.78
N ASP A 183 1.89 16.94 -14.86
CA ASP A 183 1.72 18.39 -14.72
C ASP A 183 1.61 18.86 -13.27
N VAL A 184 1.12 18.02 -12.38
CA VAL A 184 0.81 18.41 -10.99
C VAL A 184 1.75 17.81 -9.96
N VAL A 185 2.37 16.66 -10.24
CA VAL A 185 3.25 15.99 -9.28
C VAL A 185 4.71 16.40 -9.51
N SER A 186 5.30 16.98 -8.48
CA SER A 186 6.74 17.21 -8.39
C SER A 186 7.31 16.48 -7.17
N PRO A 187 8.46 15.81 -7.27
CA PRO A 187 9.07 15.13 -6.13
C PRO A 187 9.23 16.05 -4.93
N ALA A 188 8.97 15.54 -3.74
CA ALA A 188 9.11 16.25 -2.47
C ALA A 188 9.97 15.41 -1.50
N GLU A 189 10.75 16.08 -0.65
CA GLU A 189 11.66 15.40 0.30
C GLU A 189 10.92 14.69 1.45
N ALA A 190 9.70 15.12 1.77
CA ALA A 190 8.93 14.57 2.86
C ALA A 190 7.43 14.53 2.55
N PHE A 191 6.73 13.56 3.11
CA PHE A 191 5.26 13.52 3.08
C PHE A 191 4.68 14.67 3.92
N PRO A 192 3.45 15.15 3.59
CA PRO A 192 2.69 16.04 4.46
C PRO A 192 2.59 15.52 5.89
N GLU A 193 2.51 16.40 6.87
CA GLU A 193 2.29 15.99 8.26
C GLU A 193 0.94 15.28 8.39
N ALA A 194 0.94 14.12 9.04
CA ALA A 194 -0.26 13.36 9.33
C ALA A 194 -0.06 12.53 10.60
N VAL A 195 -1.10 12.45 11.42
CA VAL A 195 -1.13 11.56 12.60
C VAL A 195 -1.91 10.31 12.21
N ILE A 196 -1.21 9.21 12.05
CA ILE A 196 -1.77 7.92 11.62
C ILE A 196 -1.72 6.95 12.79
N ASP A 197 -2.88 6.40 13.16
CA ASP A 197 -2.95 5.32 14.14
C ASP A 197 -2.77 3.96 13.43
N PRO A 198 -2.07 2.98 14.01
CA PRO A 198 -1.96 1.64 13.46
C PRO A 198 -3.31 0.97 13.14
N GLU A 199 -4.36 1.34 13.84
CA GLU A 199 -5.71 0.81 13.64
C GLU A 199 -6.58 1.65 12.68
N ASP A 200 -6.04 2.73 12.13
CA ASP A 200 -6.71 3.45 11.03
C ASP A 200 -6.83 2.55 9.79
N ASP A 201 -7.91 2.74 9.05
CA ASP A 201 -8.11 2.05 7.78
C ASP A 201 -7.07 2.51 6.75
N ALA A 202 -6.37 1.58 6.13
CA ALA A 202 -5.31 1.85 5.17
C ALA A 202 -5.72 1.55 3.72
N SER A 203 -6.50 0.49 3.53
CA SER A 203 -6.92 0.11 2.17
C SER A 203 -8.26 -0.62 2.14
N ILE A 204 -8.94 -0.53 1.00
CA ILE A 204 -10.15 -1.31 0.67
C ILE A 204 -9.84 -2.12 -0.59
N MET A 205 -9.74 -3.44 -0.44
CA MET A 205 -9.51 -4.38 -1.54
C MET A 205 -10.82 -5.07 -1.92
N TYR A 206 -11.22 -5.00 -3.19
CA TYR A 206 -12.43 -5.67 -3.66
C TYR A 206 -12.15 -7.12 -4.04
N THR A 207 -12.99 -8.02 -3.52
CA THR A 207 -12.98 -9.45 -3.86
C THR A 207 -14.23 -9.83 -4.65
N SER A 208 -14.12 -10.82 -5.53
CA SER A 208 -15.27 -11.39 -6.23
C SER A 208 -16.23 -12.03 -5.23
N GLY A 209 -17.38 -11.39 -5.01
CA GLY A 209 -18.40 -11.92 -4.12
C GLY A 209 -19.18 -13.08 -4.75
N SER A 210 -19.51 -14.09 -3.98
CA SER A 210 -20.43 -15.17 -4.39
C SER A 210 -21.87 -14.69 -4.65
N THR A 211 -22.19 -13.44 -4.32
CA THR A 211 -23.52 -12.82 -4.36
C THR A 211 -23.73 -11.83 -5.50
N GLY A 212 -22.84 -11.77 -6.48
CA GLY A 212 -22.97 -10.95 -7.69
C GLY A 212 -22.19 -9.63 -7.67
N TYR A 213 -22.15 -8.90 -6.57
CA TYR A 213 -21.35 -7.67 -6.47
C TYR A 213 -20.07 -7.89 -5.67
N PRO A 214 -18.93 -7.27 -6.09
CA PRO A 214 -17.68 -7.31 -5.34
C PRO A 214 -17.84 -6.74 -3.93
N LYS A 215 -17.16 -7.34 -2.94
CA LYS A 215 -17.14 -6.87 -1.56
C LYS A 215 -15.81 -6.20 -1.25
N GLY A 216 -15.86 -5.02 -0.64
CA GLY A 216 -14.68 -4.31 -0.16
C GLY A 216 -14.20 -4.89 1.18
N VAL A 217 -12.98 -5.37 1.21
CA VAL A 217 -12.30 -5.81 2.44
C VAL A 217 -11.44 -4.66 2.93
N VAL A 218 -11.76 -4.16 4.11
CA VAL A 218 -10.99 -3.08 4.76
C VAL A 218 -9.84 -3.69 5.54
N SER A 219 -8.63 -3.14 5.34
CA SER A 219 -7.43 -3.50 6.10
C SER A 219 -6.88 -2.27 6.81
N THR A 220 -6.48 -2.42 8.07
CA THR A 220 -5.80 -1.36 8.84
C THR A 220 -4.33 -1.29 8.47
N HIS A 221 -3.65 -0.20 8.83
CA HIS A 221 -2.20 -0.06 8.67
C HIS A 221 -1.46 -1.24 9.29
N ARG A 222 -1.72 -1.55 10.56
CA ARG A 222 -1.15 -2.70 11.26
C ARG A 222 -1.41 -4.01 10.51
N GLY A 223 -2.64 -4.22 10.04
CA GLY A 223 -3.02 -5.44 9.33
C GLY A 223 -2.20 -5.66 8.06
N VAL A 224 -1.89 -4.57 7.34
CA VAL A 224 -1.08 -4.66 6.12
C VAL A 224 0.40 -4.86 6.43
N VAL A 225 0.99 -4.07 7.35
CA VAL A 225 2.44 -4.16 7.65
C VAL A 225 2.82 -5.47 8.34
N SER A 226 1.93 -6.07 9.11
CA SER A 226 2.20 -7.35 9.80
C SER A 226 2.51 -8.51 8.85
N ALA A 227 2.04 -8.47 7.59
CA ALA A 227 2.32 -9.53 6.61
C ALA A 227 3.80 -9.55 6.18
N PRO A 228 4.39 -8.46 5.63
CA PRO A 228 5.80 -8.44 5.26
C PRO A 228 6.72 -8.59 6.48
N GLU A 229 6.34 -8.09 7.65
CA GLU A 229 7.09 -8.28 8.90
C GLU A 229 7.16 -9.76 9.31
N THR A 230 6.05 -10.47 9.18
CA THR A 230 6.01 -11.93 9.39
C THR A 230 6.89 -12.66 8.38
N TRP A 231 6.88 -12.22 7.11
CA TRP A 231 7.77 -12.80 6.10
C TRP A 231 9.24 -12.54 6.39
N ALA A 232 9.59 -11.36 6.90
CA ALA A 232 10.95 -11.05 7.33
C ALA A 232 11.39 -11.95 8.49
N LEU A 233 10.54 -12.17 9.49
CA LEU A 233 10.78 -13.14 10.56
C LEU A 233 10.98 -14.55 10.00
N MET A 234 10.11 -14.99 9.10
CA MET A 234 10.24 -16.33 8.49
C MET A 234 11.52 -16.47 7.68
N GLY A 235 11.95 -15.43 6.97
CA GLY A 235 13.24 -15.36 6.28
C GLY A 235 14.42 -15.50 7.24
N GLN A 236 14.38 -14.79 8.37
CA GLN A 236 15.40 -14.87 9.41
C GLN A 236 15.48 -16.28 10.06
N LEU A 237 14.32 -16.87 10.32
CA LEU A 237 14.24 -18.26 10.80
C LEU A 237 14.83 -19.23 9.79
N ALA A 238 14.50 -19.07 8.49
CA ALA A 238 15.05 -19.90 7.44
C ALA A 238 16.57 -19.78 7.30
N ALA A 239 17.11 -18.56 7.41
CA ALA A 239 18.55 -18.29 7.38
C ALA A 239 19.32 -18.90 8.57
N SER A 240 18.61 -19.24 9.65
CA SER A 240 19.20 -19.91 10.82
C SER A 240 19.34 -21.42 10.69
N ILE A 241 18.89 -21.98 9.55
CA ILE A 241 19.01 -23.41 9.27
C ILE A 241 20.38 -23.68 8.67
N GLU A 242 21.17 -24.50 9.33
CA GLU A 242 22.39 -25.05 8.74
C GLU A 242 22.03 -26.16 7.75
N VAL A 243 22.36 -25.94 6.49
CA VAL A 243 22.25 -26.97 5.45
C VAL A 243 23.61 -27.63 5.31
N ASP A 244 23.74 -28.88 5.70
CA ASP A 244 24.97 -29.63 5.51
C ASP A 244 25.36 -29.68 4.02
N GLY A 245 26.49 -29.09 3.68
CA GLY A 245 27.13 -29.23 2.37
C GLY A 245 26.92 -28.07 1.39
N VAL A 246 26.55 -26.85 1.83
CA VAL A 246 26.59 -25.62 1.02
C VAL A 246 27.62 -24.64 1.60
#